data_8bb2135d650f48ef30a022c25299b2d4
#
_entry.id   8bb2135d650f48ef30a022c25299b2d4
#
_cell.length_a   1.000
_cell.length_b   1.000
_cell.length_c   1.000
_cell.angle_alpha   90.00
_cell.angle_beta   90.00
_cell.angle_gamma   90.00
#
_symmetry.space_group_name_H-M   'P 1'
#
loop_
_entity.id
_entity.type
_entity.pdbx_description
1 polymer ?
#
loop_
_entity_poly.entity_id
_entity_poly.type
_entity_poly.pdbx_seq_one_letter_code
_entity_poly.pdbx_strand_id
1 'polypeptide(L)'
;MRRLVFAFLLASVAFSCSQKPVELKTGTWRGVIDCQGHDLPFTFDVAKKGDSLLVSIKNGTEKILLDEISVFGDSVKMVLHIFDAELRAKIDGDKLTGTFVKKYAPEANQPFSAAFGEDYRFAKNTSESTIDYSGKYQIEFKTPKGKIIPSVGVFQQDGNHLTGSFLTPTGDYRYLEGNVVDGKLMLSTFDGNHAYVFIATKSGDSLKGDYYAGKLSYESFKGIKNENAKMPDAESLTYLREGYDKIDFHFPDLNKNLVSPSDERFKNKVLILQIFGTWCPNCMDETKFLVPWYNENHKRGVEILGLAYERKDDFNYASERIQKMKEKLNVPYDFVVAGVND
;
A
#
# COMPACT_ATOMS: atom_id res chain seq x y z
N MET A 1 77.68 42.67 10.00
CA MET A 1 77.10 41.40 9.49
C MET A 1 75.60 41.34 9.82
N ARG A 2 74.78 41.65 8.83
CA ARG A 2 73.28 41.68 8.97
C ARG A 2 72.77 40.35 8.39
N ARG A 3 72.16 39.52 9.24
CA ARG A 3 71.44 38.28 8.81
C ARG A 3 70.06 38.62 8.40
N LEU A 4 69.72 38.49 7.11
CA LEU A 4 68.34 38.49 6.59
C LEU A 4 67.69 37.09 6.85
N VAL A 5 66.62 37.08 7.60
CA VAL A 5 65.78 35.92 7.77
C VAL A 5 64.60 36.02 6.74
N PHE A 6 64.64 35.12 5.76
CA PHE A 6 63.47 34.98 4.80
C PHE A 6 62.45 34.09 5.47
N ALA A 7 61.30 34.66 5.79
CA ALA A 7 60.13 33.92 6.21
C ALA A 7 59.34 33.45 4.96
N PHE A 8 59.32 32.16 4.70
CA PHE A 8 58.49 31.53 3.67
C PHE A 8 57.07 31.38 4.26
N LEU A 9 56.12 32.19 3.79
CA LEU A 9 54.68 32.00 4.06
C LEU A 9 54.16 30.88 3.11
N LEU A 10 53.94 29.66 3.62
CA LEU A 10 53.20 28.62 2.93
C LEU A 10 51.68 29.00 2.98
N ALA A 11 51.16 29.48 1.88
CA ALA A 11 49.69 29.63 1.69
C ALA A 11 49.11 28.24 1.37
N SER A 12 48.54 27.56 2.36
CA SER A 12 47.77 26.35 2.18
C SER A 12 46.40 26.75 1.60
N VAL A 13 46.23 26.60 0.28
CA VAL A 13 44.96 26.71 -0.41
C VAL A 13 44.14 25.45 -0.06
N ALA A 14 43.28 25.55 0.93
CA ALA A 14 42.24 24.55 1.19
C ALA A 14 41.26 24.57 0.05
N PHE A 15 41.36 23.65 -0.90
CA PHE A 15 40.29 23.34 -1.85
C PHE A 15 39.14 22.72 -1.05
N SER A 16 38.23 23.55 -0.57
CA SER A 16 36.92 23.12 -0.11
C SER A 16 36.17 22.65 -1.34
N CYS A 17 36.15 21.34 -1.57
CA CYS A 17 35.30 20.72 -2.57
C CYS A 17 33.86 20.83 -2.06
N SER A 18 33.20 21.95 -2.34
CA SER A 18 31.75 22.12 -2.11
C SER A 18 31.03 21.20 -3.07
N GLN A 19 30.82 19.95 -2.66
CA GLN A 19 29.88 19.07 -3.35
C GLN A 19 28.52 19.75 -3.29
N LYS A 20 27.92 19.99 -4.47
CA LYS A 20 26.53 20.45 -4.52
C LYS A 20 25.67 19.47 -3.73
N PRO A 21 24.75 19.97 -2.89
CA PRO A 21 23.84 19.06 -2.17
C PRO A 21 23.12 18.18 -3.19
N VAL A 22 23.13 16.88 -2.93
CA VAL A 22 22.41 15.92 -3.76
C VAL A 22 20.91 16.17 -3.53
N GLU A 23 20.17 16.46 -4.60
CA GLU A 23 18.74 16.69 -4.54
C GLU A 23 17.98 15.54 -5.20
N LEU A 24 16.84 15.18 -4.59
CA LEU A 24 15.87 14.30 -5.25
C LEU A 24 15.18 15.13 -6.35
N LYS A 25 15.33 14.70 -7.61
CA LYS A 25 14.75 15.39 -8.75
C LYS A 25 13.21 15.38 -8.71
N THR A 26 12.62 16.54 -8.99
CA THR A 26 11.15 16.65 -9.18
C THR A 26 10.74 16.14 -10.55
N GLY A 27 9.61 15.46 -10.62
CA GLY A 27 9.09 14.82 -11.84
C GLY A 27 8.74 13.36 -11.62
N THR A 28 8.53 12.65 -12.71
CA THR A 28 8.11 11.24 -12.68
C THR A 28 9.30 10.30 -12.53
N TRP A 29 9.14 9.31 -11.69
CA TRP A 29 10.05 8.21 -11.43
C TRP A 29 9.37 6.87 -11.64
N ARG A 30 10.07 5.92 -12.21
CA ARG A 30 9.66 4.52 -12.23
C ARG A 30 10.40 3.76 -11.13
N GLY A 31 9.64 3.35 -10.11
CA GLY A 31 10.12 2.47 -9.05
C GLY A 31 9.99 1.00 -9.42
N VAL A 32 10.89 0.17 -8.92
CA VAL A 32 10.85 -1.29 -9.01
C VAL A 32 11.17 -1.86 -7.64
N ILE A 33 10.30 -2.75 -7.15
CA ILE A 33 10.54 -3.58 -5.97
C ILE A 33 10.75 -5.01 -6.45
N ASP A 34 11.77 -5.70 -5.94
CA ASP A 34 11.95 -7.14 -6.19
C ASP A 34 10.86 -7.91 -5.43
N CYS A 35 10.06 -8.66 -6.15
CA CYS A 35 9.00 -9.50 -5.61
C CYS A 35 9.27 -10.96 -5.96
N GLN A 36 10.13 -11.62 -5.16
CA GLN A 36 10.51 -13.03 -5.34
C GLN A 36 11.19 -13.31 -6.70
N GLY A 37 12.05 -12.38 -7.17
CA GLY A 37 12.71 -12.45 -8.46
C GLY A 37 11.88 -11.93 -9.64
N HIS A 38 10.69 -11.39 -9.36
CA HIS A 38 9.86 -10.69 -10.33
C HIS A 38 9.90 -9.19 -10.08
N ASP A 39 10.12 -8.40 -11.14
CA ASP A 39 10.01 -6.96 -11.06
C ASP A 39 8.57 -6.55 -10.75
N LEU A 40 8.40 -5.73 -9.72
CA LEU A 40 7.17 -5.02 -9.41
C LEU A 40 7.36 -3.55 -9.78
N PRO A 41 7.05 -3.14 -11.00
CA PRO A 41 7.12 -1.76 -11.38
C PRO A 41 5.93 -0.95 -10.86
N PHE A 42 6.21 0.28 -10.44
CA PHE A 42 5.22 1.29 -10.13
C PHE A 42 5.75 2.68 -10.49
N THR A 43 4.90 3.66 -10.65
CA THR A 43 5.32 5.02 -10.93
C THR A 43 4.97 5.95 -9.78
N PHE A 44 5.81 6.96 -9.56
CA PHE A 44 5.55 8.00 -8.59
C PHE A 44 6.08 9.35 -9.07
N ASP A 45 5.40 10.41 -8.68
CA ASP A 45 5.82 11.78 -8.97
C ASP A 45 6.41 12.42 -7.71
N VAL A 46 7.50 13.14 -7.89
CA VAL A 46 8.10 13.99 -6.85
C VAL A 46 7.81 15.43 -7.18
N ALA A 47 7.26 16.17 -6.22
CA ALA A 47 6.95 17.60 -6.33
C ALA A 47 7.49 18.37 -5.13
N LYS A 48 7.69 19.70 -5.29
CA LYS A 48 7.98 20.64 -4.19
C LYS A 48 6.70 21.37 -3.79
N LYS A 49 6.47 21.51 -2.47
CA LYS A 49 5.46 22.37 -1.88
C LYS A 49 6.15 23.26 -0.84
N GLY A 50 6.49 24.50 -1.23
CA GLY A 50 7.42 25.33 -0.46
C GLY A 50 8.79 24.64 -0.35
N ASP A 51 9.28 24.51 0.87
CA ASP A 51 10.57 23.83 1.16
C ASP A 51 10.44 22.31 1.35
N SER A 52 9.21 21.77 1.32
CA SER A 52 8.95 20.36 1.52
C SER A 52 8.84 19.59 0.20
N LEU A 53 9.22 18.32 0.23
CA LEU A 53 8.99 17.38 -0.87
C LEU A 53 7.67 16.62 -0.62
N LEU A 54 6.96 16.41 -1.71
CA LEU A 54 5.79 15.51 -1.77
C LEU A 54 6.06 14.42 -2.78
N VAL A 55 5.66 13.20 -2.45
CA VAL A 55 5.70 12.06 -3.37
C VAL A 55 4.28 11.54 -3.56
N SER A 56 3.90 11.29 -4.80
CA SER A 56 2.60 10.71 -5.15
C SER A 56 2.81 9.39 -5.86
N ILE A 57 2.58 8.25 -5.19
CA ILE A 57 2.58 6.91 -5.80
C ILE A 57 1.32 6.78 -6.64
N LYS A 58 1.45 6.20 -7.85
CA LYS A 58 0.35 6.03 -8.80
C LYS A 58 0.10 4.55 -9.08
N ASN A 59 -1.17 4.15 -9.05
CA ASN A 59 -1.64 2.83 -9.50
C ASN A 59 -2.94 3.05 -10.28
N GLY A 60 -2.91 3.01 -11.59
CA GLY A 60 -4.06 3.40 -12.42
C GLY A 60 -4.55 4.81 -12.09
N THR A 61 -5.78 4.92 -11.62
CA THR A 61 -6.38 6.21 -11.20
C THR A 61 -6.07 6.60 -9.75
N GLU A 62 -5.56 5.66 -8.95
CA GLU A 62 -5.21 5.92 -7.54
C GLU A 62 -3.94 6.76 -7.41
N LYS A 63 -3.96 7.69 -6.46
CA LYS A 63 -2.79 8.48 -6.04
C LYS A 63 -2.65 8.43 -4.53
N ILE A 64 -1.51 7.94 -4.06
CA ILE A 64 -1.19 7.86 -2.62
C ILE A 64 -0.16 8.92 -2.32
N LEU A 65 -0.57 9.94 -1.56
CA LEU A 65 0.30 11.07 -1.19
C LEU A 65 1.17 10.71 0.01
N LEU A 66 2.47 10.93 -0.14
CA LEU A 66 3.48 10.85 0.92
C LEU A 66 4.02 12.27 1.18
N ASP A 67 3.93 12.73 2.40
CA ASP A 67 4.33 14.07 2.83
C ASP A 67 5.47 14.08 3.88
N GLU A 68 5.90 12.89 4.31
CA GLU A 68 7.03 12.70 5.24
C GLU A 68 8.27 12.23 4.46
N ILE A 69 8.90 13.16 3.71
CA ILE A 69 10.08 12.90 2.89
C ILE A 69 11.28 13.62 3.49
N SER A 70 12.39 12.91 3.64
CA SER A 70 13.63 13.48 4.18
C SER A 70 14.81 13.12 3.29
N VAL A 71 15.64 14.10 2.97
CA VAL A 71 16.91 13.91 2.23
C VAL A 71 18.07 14.26 3.17
N PHE A 72 19.01 13.32 3.32
CA PHE A 72 20.20 13.47 4.16
C PHE A 72 21.46 13.06 3.38
N GLY A 73 22.33 14.03 3.06
CA GLY A 73 23.47 13.77 2.21
C GLY A 73 23.03 13.27 0.84
N ASP A 74 23.42 12.07 0.48
CA ASP A 74 23.05 11.39 -0.77
C ASP A 74 21.91 10.38 -0.60
N SER A 75 21.18 10.42 0.51
CA SER A 75 20.16 9.43 0.83
C SER A 75 18.79 10.08 1.00
N VAL A 76 17.76 9.36 0.58
CA VAL A 76 16.35 9.75 0.76
C VAL A 76 15.61 8.69 1.57
N LYS A 77 14.74 9.18 2.46
CA LYS A 77 13.75 8.39 3.18
C LYS A 77 12.36 8.92 2.87
N MET A 78 11.46 8.04 2.43
CA MET A 78 10.06 8.33 2.15
C MET A 78 9.21 7.46 3.06
N VAL A 79 8.50 8.06 4.03
CA VAL A 79 7.58 7.34 4.92
C VAL A 79 6.30 7.04 4.15
N LEU A 80 5.85 5.80 4.20
CA LEU A 80 4.74 5.30 3.41
C LEU A 80 3.40 5.58 4.11
N HIS A 81 2.97 6.82 4.05
CA HIS A 81 1.71 7.32 4.58
C HIS A 81 1.55 6.98 6.09
N ILE A 82 0.46 6.27 6.45
CA ILE A 82 0.21 5.81 7.82
C ILE A 82 0.84 4.46 8.14
N PHE A 83 1.33 3.74 7.12
CA PHE A 83 1.89 2.42 7.30
C PHE A 83 3.23 2.46 8.04
N ASP A 84 3.53 1.40 8.78
CA ASP A 84 4.81 1.25 9.48
C ASP A 84 5.89 0.74 8.52
N ALA A 85 6.05 1.46 7.41
CA ALA A 85 6.93 1.13 6.32
C ALA A 85 7.54 2.39 5.68
N GLU A 86 8.65 2.24 4.98
CA GLU A 86 9.32 3.33 4.29
C GLU A 86 10.17 2.84 3.12
N LEU A 87 10.39 3.70 2.12
CA LEU A 87 11.43 3.52 1.11
C LEU A 87 12.68 4.26 1.57
N ARG A 88 13.81 3.57 1.64
CA ARG A 88 15.13 4.15 1.89
C ARG A 88 16.00 3.91 0.68
N ALA A 89 16.61 4.95 0.13
CA ALA A 89 17.44 4.81 -1.04
C ALA A 89 18.58 5.82 -1.06
N LYS A 90 19.68 5.44 -1.72
CA LYS A 90 20.74 6.32 -2.14
C LYS A 90 20.33 7.00 -3.44
N ILE A 91 20.60 8.31 -3.55
CA ILE A 91 20.39 9.11 -4.76
C ILE A 91 21.69 9.14 -5.54
N ASP A 92 21.64 8.71 -6.79
CA ASP A 92 22.78 8.77 -7.72
C ASP A 92 22.28 9.32 -9.08
N GLY A 93 22.25 10.65 -9.19
CA GLY A 93 21.75 11.35 -10.36
C GLY A 93 20.29 11.03 -10.69
N ASP A 94 20.06 10.23 -11.73
CA ASP A 94 18.75 9.79 -12.21
C ASP A 94 18.33 8.44 -11.63
N LYS A 95 19.05 7.92 -10.65
CA LYS A 95 18.77 6.61 -10.05
C LYS A 95 18.61 6.69 -8.54
N LEU A 96 17.70 5.85 -8.03
CA LEU A 96 17.60 5.50 -6.63
C LEU A 96 17.92 4.01 -6.48
N THR A 97 18.68 3.67 -5.45
CA THR A 97 18.96 2.27 -5.10
C THR A 97 18.87 2.10 -3.60
N GLY A 98 18.06 1.13 -3.16
CA GLY A 98 17.81 0.98 -1.73
C GLY A 98 16.90 -0.17 -1.37
N THR A 99 16.01 0.07 -0.41
CA THR A 99 15.18 -0.96 0.21
C THR A 99 13.79 -0.43 0.53
N PHE A 100 12.80 -1.24 0.25
CA PHE A 100 11.46 -1.14 0.85
C PHE A 100 11.53 -1.81 2.22
N VAL A 101 11.35 -1.02 3.28
CA VAL A 101 11.52 -1.43 4.67
C VAL A 101 10.16 -1.54 5.35
N LYS A 102 9.87 -2.70 5.92
CA LYS A 102 8.74 -2.95 6.82
C LYS A 102 9.25 -3.02 8.25
N LYS A 103 9.00 -1.99 9.06
CA LYS A 103 9.58 -1.88 10.41
C LYS A 103 9.03 -2.95 11.38
N TYR A 104 7.83 -3.44 11.10
CA TYR A 104 7.21 -4.51 11.89
C TYR A 104 7.67 -5.92 11.51
N ALA A 105 8.31 -6.08 10.32
CA ALA A 105 8.75 -7.36 9.76
C ALA A 105 10.04 -7.18 8.94
N PRO A 106 11.21 -6.95 9.58
CA PRO A 106 12.47 -6.66 8.87
C PRO A 106 12.90 -7.76 7.90
N GLU A 107 12.53 -9.01 8.16
CA GLU A 107 12.78 -10.16 7.27
C GLU A 107 12.03 -10.05 5.94
N ALA A 108 10.96 -9.27 5.89
CA ALA A 108 10.16 -9.00 4.70
C ALA A 108 10.64 -7.78 3.90
N ASN A 109 11.78 -7.17 4.27
CA ASN A 109 12.38 -6.09 3.50
C ASN A 109 12.78 -6.57 2.10
N GLN A 110 12.57 -5.70 1.09
CA GLN A 110 12.77 -6.02 -0.32
C GLN A 110 13.68 -5.00 -1.00
N PRO A 111 14.54 -5.42 -1.94
CA PRO A 111 15.28 -4.49 -2.79
C PRO A 111 14.35 -3.52 -3.52
N PHE A 112 14.77 -2.26 -3.58
CA PHE A 112 14.07 -1.18 -4.27
C PHE A 112 15.06 -0.41 -5.15
N SER A 113 14.62 -0.07 -6.35
CA SER A 113 15.33 0.86 -7.23
C SER A 113 14.34 1.79 -7.92
N ALA A 114 14.83 2.95 -8.44
CA ALA A 114 14.01 3.79 -9.29
C ALA A 114 14.85 4.52 -10.33
N ALA A 115 14.23 4.87 -11.47
CA ALA A 115 14.81 5.63 -12.55
C ALA A 115 13.95 6.88 -12.85
N PHE A 116 14.62 8.04 -12.96
CA PHE A 116 13.98 9.31 -13.27
C PHE A 116 13.59 9.40 -14.75
N GLY A 117 12.44 10.03 -15.03
CA GLY A 117 11.96 10.27 -16.39
C GLY A 117 11.38 9.04 -17.09
N GLU A 118 11.18 7.94 -16.37
CA GLU A 118 10.50 6.75 -16.87
C GLU A 118 9.07 6.67 -16.27
N ASP A 119 8.07 6.37 -17.10
CA ASP A 119 6.64 6.35 -16.73
C ASP A 119 5.89 5.08 -17.19
N TYR A 120 6.61 4.05 -17.61
CA TYR A 120 6.03 2.77 -18.05
C TYR A 120 6.01 1.73 -16.91
N ARG A 121 5.11 0.76 -16.99
CA ARG A 121 5.06 -0.38 -16.06
C ARG A 121 6.00 -1.48 -16.51
N PHE A 122 5.54 -2.46 -17.27
CA PHE A 122 6.33 -3.60 -17.72
C PHE A 122 6.93 -3.42 -19.13
N ALA A 123 6.32 -2.60 -19.98
CA ALA A 123 6.77 -2.37 -21.34
C ALA A 123 6.77 -0.89 -21.70
N LYS A 124 7.86 -0.44 -22.37
CA LYS A 124 7.97 0.93 -22.92
C LYS A 124 7.11 1.13 -24.16
N ASN A 125 6.99 0.09 -24.98
CA ASN A 125 6.26 0.16 -26.22
C ASN A 125 4.79 -0.19 -26.03
N THR A 126 3.91 0.65 -26.54
CA THR A 126 2.45 0.49 -26.49
C THR A 126 1.92 -0.17 -27.77
N SER A 127 2.69 -1.09 -28.40
CA SER A 127 2.18 -1.85 -29.54
C SER A 127 0.91 -2.60 -29.16
N GLU A 128 -0.05 -2.65 -30.07
CA GLU A 128 -1.30 -3.38 -29.85
C GLU A 128 -1.02 -4.86 -29.51
N SER A 129 -1.71 -5.35 -28.49
CA SER A 129 -1.69 -6.77 -28.18
C SER A 129 -2.69 -7.52 -29.04
N THR A 130 -2.31 -8.68 -29.52
CA THR A 130 -3.23 -9.61 -30.22
C THR A 130 -4.13 -10.38 -29.25
N ILE A 131 -3.85 -10.31 -27.95
CA ILE A 131 -4.63 -10.98 -26.90
C ILE A 131 -5.36 -9.92 -26.06
N ASP A 132 -6.68 -10.03 -26.04
CA ASP A 132 -7.54 -9.20 -25.21
C ASP A 132 -7.88 -9.90 -23.88
N TYR A 133 -7.53 -9.25 -22.79
CA TYR A 133 -7.83 -9.68 -21.41
C TYR A 133 -9.03 -8.95 -20.81
N SER A 134 -9.67 -8.02 -21.52
CA SER A 134 -10.80 -7.24 -20.98
C SER A 134 -11.96 -8.12 -20.56
N GLY A 135 -12.73 -7.65 -19.57
CA GLY A 135 -13.97 -8.25 -19.10
C GLY A 135 -13.85 -8.84 -17.71
N LYS A 136 -14.87 -9.62 -17.33
CA LYS A 136 -14.94 -10.30 -16.04
C LYS A 136 -14.56 -11.76 -16.15
N TYR A 137 -13.93 -12.25 -15.11
CA TYR A 137 -13.49 -13.64 -15.00
C TYR A 137 -13.91 -14.19 -13.65
N GLN A 138 -14.53 -15.38 -13.66
CA GLN A 138 -14.68 -16.18 -12.43
C GLN A 138 -13.31 -16.79 -12.11
N ILE A 139 -12.72 -16.42 -10.97
CA ILE A 139 -11.36 -16.77 -10.57
C ILE A 139 -11.37 -17.65 -9.33
N GLU A 140 -10.43 -18.55 -9.24
CA GLU A 140 -10.08 -19.31 -8.05
C GLU A 140 -8.59 -19.13 -7.77
N PHE A 141 -8.25 -18.48 -6.64
CA PHE A 141 -6.89 -18.53 -6.10
C PHE A 141 -6.70 -19.81 -5.30
N LYS A 142 -5.52 -20.37 -5.40
CA LYS A 142 -5.12 -21.55 -4.63
C LYS A 142 -3.88 -21.24 -3.81
N THR A 143 -4.04 -21.25 -2.48
CA THR A 143 -2.93 -21.07 -1.55
C THR A 143 -1.97 -22.26 -1.59
N PRO A 144 -0.72 -22.13 -1.12
CA PRO A 144 0.21 -23.27 -0.99
C PRO A 144 -0.33 -24.41 -0.12
N LYS A 145 -1.22 -24.11 0.83
CA LYS A 145 -1.89 -25.10 1.68
C LYS A 145 -3.11 -25.76 1.00
N GLY A 146 -3.37 -25.42 -0.28
CA GLY A 146 -4.47 -26.00 -1.06
C GLY A 146 -5.84 -25.38 -0.84
N LYS A 147 -5.97 -24.33 0.00
CA LYS A 147 -7.24 -23.60 0.19
C LYS A 147 -7.59 -22.87 -1.11
N ILE A 148 -8.84 -23.01 -1.54
CA ILE A 148 -9.40 -22.28 -2.69
C ILE A 148 -10.12 -21.02 -2.19
N ILE A 149 -9.83 -19.89 -2.83
CA ILE A 149 -10.45 -18.59 -2.56
C ILE A 149 -11.22 -18.18 -3.81
N PRO A 150 -12.57 -18.21 -3.79
CA PRO A 150 -13.39 -17.76 -4.92
C PRO A 150 -13.23 -16.24 -5.08
N SER A 151 -13.05 -15.79 -6.33
CA SER A 151 -12.73 -14.40 -6.64
C SER A 151 -13.32 -14.00 -7.99
N VAL A 152 -13.33 -12.71 -8.28
CA VAL A 152 -13.70 -12.17 -9.57
C VAL A 152 -12.59 -11.25 -10.06
N GLY A 153 -11.99 -11.55 -11.21
CA GLY A 153 -11.09 -10.65 -11.92
C GLY A 153 -11.89 -9.68 -12.79
N VAL A 154 -11.56 -8.40 -12.75
CA VAL A 154 -12.17 -7.37 -13.60
C VAL A 154 -11.05 -6.60 -14.27
N PHE A 155 -10.96 -6.66 -15.60
CA PHE A 155 -9.87 -6.03 -16.35
C PHE A 155 -10.39 -5.14 -17.46
N GLN A 156 -9.66 -4.07 -17.73
CA GLN A 156 -9.81 -3.17 -18.85
C GLN A 156 -8.49 -3.09 -19.59
N GLN A 157 -8.55 -3.18 -20.92
CA GLN A 157 -7.37 -3.11 -21.79
C GLN A 157 -7.56 -2.05 -22.85
N ASP A 158 -6.51 -1.24 -23.05
CA ASP A 158 -6.37 -0.28 -24.14
C ASP A 158 -5.01 -0.50 -24.81
N GLY A 159 -5.02 -1.04 -26.03
CA GLY A 159 -3.82 -1.53 -26.68
C GLY A 159 -3.14 -2.66 -25.90
N ASN A 160 -1.94 -2.42 -25.38
CA ASN A 160 -1.27 -3.33 -24.46
C ASN A 160 -1.34 -2.90 -22.99
N HIS A 161 -1.93 -1.73 -22.69
CA HIS A 161 -2.09 -1.24 -21.33
C HIS A 161 -3.27 -1.92 -20.65
N LEU A 162 -3.04 -2.38 -19.43
CA LEU A 162 -4.03 -3.09 -18.60
C LEU A 162 -4.25 -2.36 -17.29
N THR A 163 -5.51 -2.27 -16.88
CA THR A 163 -5.91 -1.92 -15.51
C THR A 163 -6.95 -2.91 -15.01
N GLY A 164 -7.10 -3.02 -13.70
CA GLY A 164 -8.12 -3.88 -13.12
C GLY A 164 -7.95 -4.15 -11.66
N SER A 165 -8.65 -5.16 -11.18
CA SER A 165 -8.51 -5.71 -9.83
C SER A 165 -9.02 -7.14 -9.78
N PHE A 166 -8.70 -7.83 -8.67
CA PHE A 166 -9.37 -9.06 -8.26
C PHE A 166 -10.19 -8.77 -6.99
N LEU A 167 -11.46 -9.08 -7.04
CA LEU A 167 -12.38 -9.00 -5.90
C LEU A 167 -12.30 -10.32 -5.13
N THR A 168 -12.19 -10.27 -3.82
CA THR A 168 -12.13 -11.44 -2.93
C THR A 168 -13.15 -11.30 -1.79
N PRO A 169 -13.48 -12.36 -1.04
CA PRO A 169 -14.38 -12.28 0.10
C PRO A 169 -13.93 -11.33 1.22
N THR A 170 -12.64 -10.97 1.27
CA THR A 170 -12.05 -10.12 2.32
C THR A 170 -11.63 -8.74 1.82
N GLY A 171 -12.00 -8.38 0.59
CA GLY A 171 -11.65 -7.11 -0.06
C GLY A 171 -11.13 -7.33 -1.47
N ASP A 172 -10.53 -6.32 -2.06
CA ASP A 172 -9.93 -6.39 -3.38
C ASP A 172 -8.40 -6.28 -3.33
N TYR A 173 -7.75 -6.56 -4.47
CA TYR A 173 -6.32 -6.37 -4.64
C TYR A 173 -5.97 -4.95 -5.14
N ARG A 174 -6.85 -3.98 -4.88
CA ARG A 174 -6.68 -2.56 -5.18
C ARG A 174 -6.58 -2.26 -6.68
N TYR A 175 -5.98 -1.14 -7.01
CA TYR A 175 -5.80 -0.69 -8.38
C TYR A 175 -4.56 -1.35 -8.99
N LEU A 176 -4.78 -2.37 -9.82
CA LEU A 176 -3.72 -3.03 -10.57
C LEU A 176 -3.51 -2.30 -11.90
N GLU A 177 -2.25 -2.15 -12.29
CA GLU A 177 -1.87 -1.55 -13.56
C GLU A 177 -0.69 -2.31 -14.18
N GLY A 178 -0.68 -2.41 -15.50
CA GLY A 178 0.39 -3.09 -16.21
C GLY A 178 0.19 -3.17 -17.69
N ASN A 179 0.70 -4.25 -18.29
CA ASN A 179 0.73 -4.42 -19.73
C ASN A 179 0.50 -5.88 -20.14
N VAL A 180 0.09 -6.07 -21.39
CA VAL A 180 0.29 -7.35 -22.07
C VAL A 180 1.70 -7.37 -22.67
N VAL A 181 2.53 -8.30 -22.19
CA VAL A 181 3.92 -8.46 -22.65
C VAL A 181 4.14 -9.90 -23.12
N ASP A 182 4.58 -10.10 -24.32
CA ASP A 182 4.77 -11.42 -24.95
C ASP A 182 3.54 -12.34 -24.79
N GLY A 183 2.36 -11.75 -24.96
CA GLY A 183 1.08 -12.44 -24.84
C GLY A 183 0.65 -12.77 -23.40
N LYS A 184 1.37 -12.29 -22.38
CA LYS A 184 1.04 -12.48 -20.96
C LYS A 184 0.45 -11.21 -20.38
N LEU A 185 -0.58 -11.35 -19.56
CA LEU A 185 -1.02 -10.31 -18.64
C LEU A 185 0.05 -10.16 -17.55
N MET A 186 0.53 -8.94 -17.36
CA MET A 186 1.42 -8.58 -16.25
C MET A 186 0.85 -7.37 -15.55
N LEU A 187 0.47 -7.51 -14.28
CA LEU A 187 -0.09 -6.45 -13.46
C LEU A 187 0.70 -6.29 -12.16
N SER A 188 0.82 -5.07 -11.68
CA SER A 188 1.43 -4.76 -10.41
C SER A 188 0.65 -3.68 -9.65
N THR A 189 0.82 -3.64 -8.34
CA THR A 189 0.42 -2.53 -7.48
C THR A 189 1.38 -2.39 -6.31
N PHE A 190 1.64 -1.16 -5.91
CA PHE A 190 2.35 -0.81 -4.69
C PHE A 190 1.58 0.29 -3.97
N ASP A 191 0.98 -0.04 -2.83
CA ASP A 191 0.14 0.89 -2.07
C ASP A 191 0.83 1.42 -0.80
N GLY A 192 2.13 1.12 -0.63
CA GLY A 192 2.91 1.52 0.54
C GLY A 192 2.96 0.47 1.66
N ASN A 193 2.09 -0.53 1.63
CA ASN A 193 2.17 -1.71 2.50
C ASN A 193 2.24 -3.00 1.70
N HIS A 194 1.42 -3.12 0.66
CA HIS A 194 1.40 -4.28 -0.22
C HIS A 194 2.26 -4.04 -1.45
N ALA A 195 2.90 -5.09 -1.90
CA ALA A 195 3.69 -5.17 -3.11
C ALA A 195 3.24 -6.42 -3.87
N TYR A 196 2.41 -6.26 -4.91
CA TYR A 196 1.75 -7.36 -5.61
C TYR A 196 2.13 -7.40 -7.09
N VAL A 197 2.44 -8.61 -7.57
CA VAL A 197 2.63 -8.90 -8.99
C VAL A 197 1.73 -10.06 -9.41
N PHE A 198 1.06 -9.90 -10.52
CA PHE A 198 0.23 -10.93 -11.15
C PHE A 198 0.74 -11.18 -12.56
N ILE A 199 0.97 -12.45 -12.90
CA ILE A 199 1.41 -12.86 -14.22
C ILE A 199 0.48 -13.97 -14.69
N ALA A 200 -0.16 -13.80 -15.86
CA ALA A 200 -1.09 -14.79 -16.36
C ALA A 200 -1.02 -14.99 -17.87
N THR A 201 -1.46 -16.15 -18.32
CA THR A 201 -1.67 -16.49 -19.73
C THR A 201 -3.13 -16.83 -19.97
N LYS A 202 -3.60 -16.55 -21.19
CA LYS A 202 -4.97 -16.81 -21.64
C LYS A 202 -4.94 -17.84 -22.79
N SER A 203 -5.85 -18.80 -22.75
CA SER A 203 -6.11 -19.77 -23.82
C SER A 203 -7.61 -19.91 -24.00
N GLY A 204 -8.14 -19.38 -25.11
CA GLY A 204 -9.59 -19.20 -25.27
C GLY A 204 -10.13 -18.32 -24.13
N ASP A 205 -11.16 -18.79 -23.44
CA ASP A 205 -11.73 -18.10 -22.28
C ASP A 205 -11.02 -18.44 -20.94
N SER A 206 -10.11 -19.38 -20.96
CA SER A 206 -9.39 -19.81 -19.75
C SER A 206 -8.21 -18.90 -19.44
N LEU A 207 -8.06 -18.52 -18.16
CA LEU A 207 -6.96 -17.76 -17.59
C LEU A 207 -6.22 -18.63 -16.57
N LYS A 208 -4.88 -18.62 -16.61
CA LYS A 208 -4.04 -19.26 -15.60
C LYS A 208 -2.89 -18.33 -15.26
N GLY A 209 -2.57 -18.23 -13.99
CA GLY A 209 -1.51 -17.33 -13.56
C GLY A 209 -1.03 -17.58 -12.15
N ASP A 210 -0.08 -16.73 -11.79
CA ASP A 210 0.63 -16.72 -10.52
C ASP A 210 0.52 -15.33 -9.90
N TYR A 211 0.38 -15.31 -8.58
CA TYR A 211 0.31 -14.14 -7.74
C TYR A 211 1.45 -14.18 -6.73
N TYR A 212 2.24 -13.13 -6.71
CA TYR A 212 3.35 -12.92 -5.80
C TYR A 212 3.05 -11.72 -4.91
N ALA A 213 3.12 -11.90 -3.59
CA ALA A 213 2.87 -10.84 -2.63
C ALA A 213 4.07 -10.65 -1.70
N GLY A 214 4.74 -9.52 -1.84
CA GLY A 214 5.95 -9.22 -1.08
C GLY A 214 7.03 -10.28 -1.28
N LYS A 215 7.78 -10.56 -0.21
CA LYS A 215 8.94 -11.45 -0.27
C LYS A 215 8.61 -12.94 -0.18
N LEU A 216 7.46 -13.31 0.40
CA LEU A 216 7.23 -14.68 0.86
C LEU A 216 5.90 -15.31 0.41
N SER A 217 4.88 -14.52 0.12
CA SER A 217 3.56 -15.06 -0.19
C SER A 217 3.38 -15.29 -1.69
N TYR A 218 2.89 -16.49 -2.01
CA TYR A 218 2.65 -16.94 -3.37
C TYR A 218 1.32 -17.70 -3.44
N GLU A 219 0.57 -17.48 -4.50
CA GLU A 219 -0.61 -18.27 -4.85
C GLU A 219 -0.67 -18.46 -6.36
N SER A 220 -1.17 -19.58 -6.80
CA SER A 220 -1.57 -19.75 -8.20
C SER A 220 -3.04 -19.39 -8.36
N PHE A 221 -3.45 -19.00 -9.57
CA PHE A 221 -4.86 -18.80 -9.87
C PHE A 221 -5.23 -19.33 -11.24
N LYS A 222 -6.50 -19.66 -11.39
CA LYS A 222 -7.13 -20.01 -12.66
C LYS A 222 -8.48 -19.35 -12.75
N GLY A 223 -8.97 -19.15 -13.95
CA GLY A 223 -10.28 -18.57 -14.17
C GLY A 223 -10.84 -18.83 -15.55
N ILE A 224 -12.10 -18.47 -15.69
CA ILE A 224 -12.82 -18.54 -16.97
C ILE A 224 -13.52 -17.19 -17.18
N LYS A 225 -13.44 -16.66 -18.40
CA LYS A 225 -14.16 -15.44 -18.79
C LYS A 225 -15.66 -15.63 -18.57
N ASN A 226 -16.26 -14.76 -17.78
CA ASN A 226 -17.68 -14.82 -17.44
C ASN A 226 -18.17 -13.42 -17.03
N GLU A 227 -18.86 -12.75 -17.91
CA GLU A 227 -19.38 -11.39 -17.63
C GLU A 227 -20.41 -11.36 -16.48
N ASN A 228 -21.01 -12.51 -16.16
CA ASN A 228 -21.92 -12.67 -15.02
C ASN A 228 -21.23 -13.13 -13.74
N ALA A 229 -19.89 -13.18 -13.71
CA ALA A 229 -19.15 -13.54 -12.51
C ALA A 229 -19.53 -12.62 -11.33
N LYS A 230 -19.83 -13.22 -10.18
CA LYS A 230 -20.24 -12.53 -8.97
C LYS A 230 -19.49 -13.08 -7.76
N MET A 231 -19.22 -12.21 -6.81
CA MET A 231 -18.78 -12.61 -5.48
C MET A 231 -19.92 -13.28 -4.71
N PRO A 232 -19.60 -14.13 -3.71
CA PRO A 232 -20.59 -14.56 -2.73
C PRO A 232 -21.31 -13.36 -2.11
N ASP A 233 -22.56 -13.57 -1.69
CA ASP A 233 -23.32 -12.53 -1.00
C ASP A 233 -22.58 -12.09 0.27
N ALA A 234 -22.28 -10.79 0.38
CA ALA A 234 -21.57 -10.23 1.52
C ALA A 234 -22.33 -10.45 2.84
N GLU A 235 -23.66 -10.43 2.81
CA GLU A 235 -24.51 -10.67 3.99
C GLU A 235 -24.41 -12.12 4.51
N SER A 236 -23.99 -13.06 3.64
CA SER A 236 -23.77 -14.46 4.04
C SER A 236 -22.40 -14.71 4.69
N LEU A 237 -21.48 -13.75 4.60
CA LEU A 237 -20.09 -13.92 5.08
C LEU A 237 -19.91 -13.56 6.56
N THR A 238 -20.82 -12.74 7.12
CA THR A 238 -20.75 -12.26 8.50
C THR A 238 -22.06 -12.54 9.23
N TYR A 239 -22.00 -13.29 10.32
CA TYR A 239 -23.17 -13.69 11.11
C TYR A 239 -22.77 -13.94 12.56
N LEU A 240 -23.76 -13.88 13.47
CA LEU A 240 -23.58 -14.33 14.84
C LEU A 240 -23.44 -15.84 14.87
N ARG A 241 -22.42 -16.33 15.58
CA ARG A 241 -22.24 -17.79 15.77
C ARG A 241 -23.43 -18.38 16.53
N GLU A 242 -23.70 -19.63 16.27
CA GLU A 242 -24.73 -20.38 17.00
C GLU A 242 -24.46 -20.31 18.52
N GLY A 243 -25.52 -20.05 19.29
CA GLY A 243 -25.47 -19.86 20.75
C GLY A 243 -25.19 -18.40 21.19
N TYR A 244 -25.00 -17.48 20.25
CA TYR A 244 -24.86 -16.04 20.57
C TYR A 244 -26.09 -15.28 20.04
N ASP A 245 -26.71 -14.48 20.88
CA ASP A 245 -27.86 -13.62 20.54
C ASP A 245 -27.47 -12.16 20.31
N LYS A 246 -26.24 -11.78 20.68
CA LYS A 246 -25.70 -10.43 20.56
C LYS A 246 -24.18 -10.45 20.38
N ILE A 247 -23.64 -9.33 19.91
CA ILE A 247 -22.21 -9.05 19.92
C ILE A 247 -21.85 -8.56 21.33
N ASP A 248 -20.88 -9.18 21.97
CA ASP A 248 -20.38 -8.79 23.27
C ASP A 248 -18.84 -8.89 23.32
N PHE A 249 -18.22 -7.83 23.82
CA PHE A 249 -16.78 -7.74 24.03
C PHE A 249 -16.46 -6.64 25.03
N HIS A 250 -15.24 -6.67 25.58
CA HIS A 250 -14.67 -5.62 26.41
C HIS A 250 -13.22 -5.40 25.98
N PHE A 251 -12.99 -4.34 25.18
CA PHE A 251 -11.66 -4.00 24.69
C PHE A 251 -11.21 -2.63 25.22
N PRO A 252 -9.92 -2.41 25.47
CA PRO A 252 -9.42 -1.12 25.91
C PRO A 252 -9.46 -0.09 24.77
N ASP A 253 -9.93 1.13 25.09
CA ASP A 253 -9.73 2.30 24.24
C ASP A 253 -8.26 2.78 24.30
N LEU A 254 -7.91 3.86 23.59
CA LEU A 254 -6.54 4.38 23.57
C LEU A 254 -6.07 4.91 24.94
N ASN A 255 -6.97 5.10 25.89
CA ASN A 255 -6.70 5.51 27.29
C ASN A 255 -6.75 4.33 28.26
N LYS A 256 -6.89 3.09 27.77
CA LYS A 256 -7.02 1.85 28.54
C LYS A 256 -8.35 1.69 29.28
N ASN A 257 -9.36 2.50 29.00
CA ASN A 257 -10.71 2.27 29.52
C ASN A 257 -11.37 1.15 28.73
N LEU A 258 -12.02 0.22 29.44
CA LEU A 258 -12.76 -0.85 28.78
C LEU A 258 -14.03 -0.30 28.13
N VAL A 259 -14.24 -0.67 26.89
CA VAL A 259 -15.39 -0.29 26.06
C VAL A 259 -16.13 -1.56 25.64
N SER A 260 -17.45 -1.50 25.75
CA SER A 260 -18.36 -2.58 25.38
C SER A 260 -19.49 -2.05 24.50
N PRO A 261 -20.08 -2.86 23.60
CA PRO A 261 -21.30 -2.48 22.86
C PRO A 261 -22.48 -2.15 23.78
N SER A 262 -22.45 -2.60 25.04
CA SER A 262 -23.47 -2.33 26.04
C SER A 262 -23.31 -1.01 26.82
N ASP A 263 -22.26 -0.21 26.53
CA ASP A 263 -22.04 1.08 27.18
C ASP A 263 -23.22 2.03 26.94
N GLU A 264 -23.55 2.85 27.95
CA GLU A 264 -24.67 3.80 27.91
C GLU A 264 -24.62 4.74 26.68
N ARG A 265 -23.42 5.09 26.22
CA ARG A 265 -23.23 5.96 25.06
C ARG A 265 -23.72 5.37 23.73
N PHE A 266 -23.87 4.03 23.66
CA PHE A 266 -24.37 3.32 22.47
C PHE A 266 -25.84 2.94 22.59
N LYS A 267 -26.44 3.13 23.73
CA LYS A 267 -27.85 2.75 24.00
C LYS A 267 -28.80 3.50 23.09
N ASN A 268 -29.74 2.76 22.51
CA ASN A 268 -30.73 3.27 21.56
C ASN A 268 -30.13 3.89 20.29
N LYS A 269 -28.91 3.48 19.92
CA LYS A 269 -28.25 3.91 18.69
C LYS A 269 -27.93 2.71 17.79
N VAL A 270 -27.78 2.97 16.51
CA VAL A 270 -27.16 2.01 15.59
C VAL A 270 -25.66 2.08 15.78
N LEU A 271 -25.05 0.97 16.18
CA LEU A 271 -23.60 0.88 16.34
C LEU A 271 -22.99 0.12 15.15
N ILE A 272 -22.15 0.81 14.38
CA ILE A 272 -21.35 0.22 13.31
C ILE A 272 -20.01 -0.20 13.92
N LEU A 273 -19.67 -1.47 13.77
CA LEU A 273 -18.38 -2.03 14.19
C LEU A 273 -17.47 -2.15 12.96
N GLN A 274 -16.45 -1.33 12.89
CA GLN A 274 -15.43 -1.39 11.85
C GLN A 274 -14.27 -2.29 12.31
N ILE A 275 -14.17 -3.50 11.74
CA ILE A 275 -13.03 -4.39 11.99
C ILE A 275 -11.89 -3.98 11.04
N PHE A 276 -10.75 -3.56 11.58
CA PHE A 276 -9.66 -3.02 10.78
C PHE A 276 -8.29 -3.24 11.41
N GLY A 277 -7.24 -2.86 10.67
CA GLY A 277 -5.88 -2.66 11.19
C GLY A 277 -5.25 -1.46 10.48
N THR A 278 -4.39 -0.71 11.16
CA THR A 278 -3.72 0.46 10.55
C THR A 278 -2.78 0.10 9.42
N TRP A 279 -2.46 -1.17 9.28
CA TRP A 279 -1.65 -1.77 8.23
C TRP A 279 -2.45 -2.12 6.95
N CYS A 280 -3.77 -2.01 6.97
CA CYS A 280 -4.67 -2.47 5.90
C CYS A 280 -5.10 -1.30 5.00
N PRO A 281 -4.63 -1.20 3.76
CA PRO A 281 -4.99 -0.12 2.85
C PRO A 281 -6.49 -0.06 2.52
N ASN A 282 -7.17 -1.20 2.31
CA ASN A 282 -8.61 -1.23 2.08
C ASN A 282 -9.40 -0.70 3.28
N CYS A 283 -8.94 -0.99 4.51
CA CYS A 283 -9.52 -0.43 5.73
C CYS A 283 -9.35 1.10 5.81
N MET A 284 -8.24 1.62 5.24
CA MET A 284 -8.03 3.07 5.16
C MET A 284 -8.99 3.73 4.19
N ASP A 285 -9.33 3.07 3.09
CA ASP A 285 -10.31 3.58 2.13
C ASP A 285 -11.72 3.54 2.72
N GLU A 286 -12.07 2.47 3.44
CA GLU A 286 -13.31 2.40 4.22
C GLU A 286 -13.36 3.54 5.26
N THR A 287 -12.27 3.77 6.00
CA THR A 287 -12.21 4.87 6.98
C THR A 287 -12.40 6.23 6.32
N LYS A 288 -11.76 6.48 5.17
CA LYS A 288 -11.95 7.72 4.39
C LYS A 288 -13.40 7.91 3.92
N PHE A 289 -14.11 6.82 3.61
CA PHE A 289 -15.53 6.84 3.30
C PHE A 289 -16.38 7.10 4.55
N LEU A 290 -16.09 6.41 5.66
CA LEU A 290 -16.86 6.50 6.89
C LEU A 290 -16.75 7.86 7.58
N VAL A 291 -15.62 8.56 7.50
CA VAL A 291 -15.44 9.88 8.14
C VAL A 291 -16.47 10.91 7.71
N PRO A 292 -16.60 11.27 6.42
CA PRO A 292 -17.62 12.21 5.98
C PRO A 292 -19.05 11.68 6.23
N TRP A 293 -19.26 10.38 6.01
CA TRP A 293 -20.56 9.76 6.24
C TRP A 293 -21.00 9.85 7.71
N TYR A 294 -20.08 9.63 8.67
CA TYR A 294 -20.36 9.76 10.10
C TYR A 294 -20.67 11.22 10.47
N ASN A 295 -19.90 12.18 9.96
CA ASN A 295 -20.15 13.61 10.21
C ASN A 295 -21.56 14.03 9.79
N GLU A 296 -22.11 13.44 8.73
CA GLU A 296 -23.47 13.71 8.24
C GLU A 296 -24.56 12.98 9.04
N ASN A 297 -24.23 11.78 9.56
CA ASN A 297 -25.26 10.85 10.06
C ASN A 297 -25.27 10.63 11.57
N HIS A 298 -24.19 10.95 12.32
CA HIS A 298 -24.12 10.64 13.77
C HIS A 298 -25.28 11.26 14.59
N LYS A 299 -25.76 12.44 14.21
CA LYS A 299 -26.90 13.10 14.88
C LYS A 299 -28.22 12.35 14.73
N ARG A 300 -28.30 11.37 13.83
CA ARG A 300 -29.47 10.52 13.61
C ARG A 300 -29.51 9.29 14.53
N GLY A 301 -28.60 9.23 15.51
CA GLY A 301 -28.48 8.09 16.43
C GLY A 301 -27.60 6.97 15.87
N VAL A 302 -26.54 7.31 15.15
CA VAL A 302 -25.54 6.36 14.66
C VAL A 302 -24.21 6.62 15.34
N GLU A 303 -23.54 5.55 15.76
CA GLU A 303 -22.16 5.57 16.27
C GLU A 303 -21.31 4.58 15.48
N ILE A 304 -20.00 4.86 15.41
CA ILE A 304 -19.00 3.96 14.85
C ILE A 304 -17.95 3.66 15.93
N LEU A 305 -17.58 2.39 16.04
CA LEU A 305 -16.49 1.95 16.89
C LEU A 305 -15.51 1.11 16.05
N GLY A 306 -14.27 1.56 15.94
CA GLY A 306 -13.22 0.83 15.24
C GLY A 306 -12.60 -0.23 16.16
N LEU A 307 -12.57 -1.49 15.71
CA LEU A 307 -11.95 -2.63 16.39
C LEU A 307 -10.60 -2.91 15.72
N ALA A 308 -9.50 -2.44 16.32
CA ALA A 308 -8.17 -2.55 15.74
C ALA A 308 -7.52 -3.90 16.04
N TYR A 309 -7.15 -4.63 14.99
CA TYR A 309 -6.32 -5.83 15.03
C TYR A 309 -4.97 -5.50 14.41
N GLU A 310 -3.96 -5.26 15.26
CA GLU A 310 -2.66 -4.76 14.82
C GLU A 310 -1.65 -5.89 14.54
N ARG A 311 -0.46 -5.53 14.01
CA ARG A 311 0.60 -6.48 13.64
C ARG A 311 1.43 -6.99 14.83
N LYS A 312 1.32 -6.33 15.98
CA LYS A 312 2.07 -6.69 17.21
C LYS A 312 1.13 -6.74 18.38
N ASP A 313 1.32 -7.71 19.25
CA ASP A 313 0.67 -7.80 20.55
C ASP A 313 1.36 -6.84 21.56
N ASP A 314 1.17 -5.55 21.27
CA ASP A 314 1.71 -4.45 22.07
C ASP A 314 0.71 -3.29 22.04
N PHE A 315 0.10 -3.02 23.20
CA PHE A 315 -0.90 -1.97 23.34
C PHE A 315 -0.34 -0.58 22.97
N ASN A 316 0.89 -0.26 23.35
CA ASN A 316 1.46 1.06 23.07
C ASN A 316 1.71 1.22 21.56
N TYR A 317 2.28 0.19 20.93
CA TYR A 317 2.43 0.15 19.48
C TYR A 317 1.08 0.34 18.78
N ALA A 318 0.05 -0.42 19.16
CA ALA A 318 -1.28 -0.32 18.59
C ALA A 318 -1.88 1.08 18.74
N SER A 319 -1.82 1.64 19.98
CA SER A 319 -2.34 2.98 20.27
C SER A 319 -1.65 4.08 19.47
N GLU A 320 -0.33 4.05 19.35
CA GLU A 320 0.44 5.02 18.53
C GLU A 320 0.05 4.95 17.06
N ARG A 321 -0.13 3.73 16.51
CA ARG A 321 -0.54 3.53 15.12
C ARG A 321 -1.95 4.06 14.85
N ILE A 322 -2.90 3.73 15.74
CA ILE A 322 -4.29 4.20 15.65
C ILE A 322 -4.33 5.72 15.78
N GLN A 323 -3.59 6.30 16.73
CA GLN A 323 -3.55 7.75 16.92
C GLN A 323 -3.01 8.46 15.66
N LYS A 324 -1.90 7.97 15.07
CA LYS A 324 -1.36 8.51 13.82
C LYS A 324 -2.39 8.45 12.69
N MET A 325 -3.10 7.34 12.53
CA MET A 325 -4.17 7.19 11.55
C MET A 325 -5.31 8.18 11.82
N LYS A 326 -5.77 8.26 13.06
CA LYS A 326 -6.87 9.15 13.48
C LYS A 326 -6.56 10.60 13.14
N GLU A 327 -5.34 11.05 13.41
CA GLU A 327 -4.87 12.40 13.07
C GLU A 327 -4.76 12.64 11.57
N LYS A 328 -4.13 11.72 10.83
CA LYS A 328 -3.93 11.86 9.38
C LYS A 328 -5.25 11.85 8.59
N LEU A 329 -6.24 11.08 9.04
CA LEU A 329 -7.54 10.95 8.38
C LEU A 329 -8.64 11.80 9.02
N ASN A 330 -8.33 12.58 10.08
CA ASN A 330 -9.29 13.39 10.84
C ASN A 330 -10.50 12.59 11.31
N VAL A 331 -10.28 11.39 11.88
CA VAL A 331 -11.35 10.47 12.27
C VAL A 331 -12.04 10.93 13.54
N PRO A 332 -13.35 11.21 13.52
CA PRO A 332 -14.09 11.76 14.66
C PRO A 332 -14.64 10.72 15.64
N TYR A 333 -14.62 9.43 15.28
CA TYR A 333 -15.16 8.35 16.12
C TYR A 333 -14.05 7.60 16.89
N ASP A 334 -14.47 6.72 17.79
CA ASP A 334 -13.58 6.04 18.72
C ASP A 334 -13.05 4.70 18.18
N PHE A 335 -11.92 4.29 18.78
CA PHE A 335 -11.26 3.02 18.49
C PHE A 335 -10.93 2.28 19.78
N VAL A 336 -10.89 0.96 19.68
CA VAL A 336 -10.39 0.05 20.71
C VAL A 336 -9.32 -0.86 20.15
N VAL A 337 -8.39 -1.27 21.00
CA VAL A 337 -7.36 -2.27 20.67
C VAL A 337 -7.97 -3.64 20.92
N ALA A 338 -8.36 -4.33 19.84
CA ALA A 338 -9.11 -5.59 19.93
C ALA A 338 -8.21 -6.83 19.87
N GLY A 339 -6.97 -6.70 19.40
CA GLY A 339 -6.04 -7.82 19.34
C GLY A 339 -4.97 -7.68 18.25
N VAL A 340 -4.49 -8.82 17.81
CA VAL A 340 -3.51 -8.95 16.73
C VAL A 340 -4.12 -9.63 15.51
N ASN A 341 -3.54 -9.36 14.35
CA ASN A 341 -3.86 -10.05 13.11
C ASN A 341 -2.94 -11.28 12.99
N ASP A 342 -3.47 -12.46 13.29
CA ASP A 342 -2.81 -13.76 13.20
C ASP A 342 -2.80 -14.31 11.76
#